data_2d9325c2464043a86ffd216a15337323
#
_entry.id   2d9325c2464043a86ffd216a15337323
#
_cell.length_a   1.000
_cell.length_b   1.000
_cell.length_c   1.000
_cell.angle_alpha   90.00
_cell.angle_beta   90.00
_cell.angle_gamma   90.00
#
_symmetry.space_group_name_H-M   'P 1'
#
loop_
_entity.id
_entity.type
_entity.pdbx_description
1 polymer ?
#
loop_
_entity_poly.entity_id
_entity_poly.type
_entity_poly.pdbx_seq_one_letter_code
_entity_poly.pdbx_strand_id
1 'polypeptide(L)'
;TKSDTDRSLYDTEFQNLGDFVNSTATRDFNGVSMFGGSAISVTVNSEAASNFSYTAIDLGSASYTAATGSTLTTTTNAATALSNVKAAVNRLATDRATVGANQAALNMYQEQLGVSKDNLSAAASRIKDVNVADESTNFARYNILVQAGTAMLAQANASPQSALRLLG
;
A
#
# COMPACT_ATOMS: atom_id res chain seq x y z
N THR A 1 -19.48 34.67 -35.04
CA THR A 1 -20.82 35.01 -35.53
C THR A 1 -21.94 34.94 -34.48
N LYS A 2 -21.61 34.95 -33.19
CA LYS A 2 -22.56 35.11 -32.09
C LYS A 2 -22.59 36.58 -31.64
N SER A 3 -23.76 37.06 -31.21
CA SER A 3 -23.89 38.38 -30.63
C SER A 3 -23.13 38.46 -29.29
N ASP A 4 -22.86 39.68 -28.83
CA ASP A 4 -22.22 39.91 -27.52
C ASP A 4 -23.12 39.41 -26.37
N THR A 5 -24.43 39.50 -26.54
CA THR A 5 -25.41 38.95 -25.59
C THR A 5 -25.33 37.44 -25.51
N ASP A 6 -25.26 36.73 -26.65
CA ASP A 6 -25.09 35.28 -26.68
C ASP A 6 -23.77 34.87 -25.99
N ARG A 7 -22.69 35.60 -26.27
CA ARG A 7 -21.39 35.34 -25.65
C ARG A 7 -21.43 35.51 -24.13
N SER A 8 -22.15 36.50 -23.64
CA SER A 8 -22.31 36.70 -22.19
C SER A 8 -23.04 35.56 -21.52
N LEU A 9 -24.05 34.97 -22.18
CA LEU A 9 -24.73 33.77 -21.65
C LEU A 9 -23.80 32.54 -21.61
N TYR A 10 -23.05 32.31 -22.68
CA TYR A 10 -22.05 31.22 -22.70
C TYR A 10 -20.90 31.47 -21.71
N ASP A 11 -20.52 32.74 -21.47
CA ASP A 11 -19.52 33.08 -20.46
C ASP A 11 -20.00 32.71 -19.05
N THR A 12 -21.27 32.93 -18.73
CA THR A 12 -21.85 32.52 -17.43
C THR A 12 -21.76 31.03 -17.24
N GLU A 13 -22.09 30.22 -18.26
CA GLU A 13 -21.97 28.77 -18.18
C GLU A 13 -20.51 28.34 -18.07
N PHE A 14 -19.62 28.98 -18.81
CA PHE A 14 -18.20 28.68 -18.78
C PHE A 14 -17.59 28.99 -17.40
N GLN A 15 -17.95 30.10 -16.77
CA GLN A 15 -17.52 30.45 -15.42
C GLN A 15 -18.04 29.41 -14.38
N ASN A 16 -19.29 28.99 -14.47
CA ASN A 16 -19.84 27.99 -13.59
C ASN A 16 -19.08 26.63 -13.69
N LEU A 17 -18.67 26.24 -14.89
CA LEU A 17 -17.82 25.07 -15.10
C LEU A 17 -16.42 25.26 -14.53
N GLY A 18 -15.84 26.47 -14.69
CA GLY A 18 -14.57 26.85 -14.09
C GLY A 18 -14.60 26.76 -12.56
N ASP A 19 -15.65 27.29 -11.95
CA ASP A 19 -15.87 27.24 -10.50
C ASP A 19 -16.03 25.81 -9.99
N PHE A 20 -16.67 24.93 -10.77
CA PHE A 20 -16.74 23.50 -10.45
C PHE A 20 -15.34 22.84 -10.42
N VAL A 21 -14.50 23.15 -11.41
CA VAL A 21 -13.11 22.66 -11.42
C VAL A 21 -12.33 23.21 -10.24
N ASN A 22 -12.44 24.50 -9.97
CA ASN A 22 -11.78 25.15 -8.83
C ASN A 22 -12.24 24.56 -7.48
N SER A 23 -13.54 24.28 -7.32
CA SER A 23 -14.06 23.63 -6.12
C SER A 23 -13.56 22.19 -5.97
N THR A 24 -13.25 21.51 -7.07
CA THR A 24 -12.66 20.18 -7.05
C THR A 24 -11.21 20.24 -6.57
N ALA A 25 -10.49 21.32 -6.85
CA ALA A 25 -9.11 21.50 -6.40
C ALA A 25 -8.95 21.53 -4.88
N THR A 26 -10.01 21.93 -4.15
CA THR A 26 -10.00 22.02 -2.69
C THR A 26 -10.42 20.70 -1.99
N ARG A 27 -10.74 19.66 -2.75
CA ARG A 27 -11.14 18.37 -2.18
C ARG A 27 -9.95 17.64 -1.59
N ASP A 28 -10.16 17.11 -0.40
CA ASP A 28 -9.22 16.24 0.27
C ASP A 28 -9.81 14.82 0.47
N PHE A 29 -8.92 13.90 0.73
CA PHE A 29 -9.26 12.56 1.15
C PHE A 29 -8.53 12.29 2.47
N ASN A 30 -9.29 12.07 3.53
CA ASN A 30 -8.74 11.81 4.88
C ASN A 30 -7.73 12.88 5.34
N GLY A 31 -8.01 14.17 5.05
CA GLY A 31 -7.14 15.30 5.39
C GLY A 31 -5.93 15.49 4.49
N VAL A 32 -5.80 14.70 3.42
CA VAL A 32 -4.73 14.83 2.42
C VAL A 32 -5.30 15.47 1.17
N SER A 33 -4.73 16.60 0.75
CA SER A 33 -5.12 17.25 -0.51
C SER A 33 -4.72 16.40 -1.70
N MET A 34 -5.72 16.02 -2.52
CA MET A 34 -5.50 15.18 -3.70
C MET A 34 -5.10 15.99 -4.94
N PHE A 35 -5.38 17.30 -4.94
CA PHE A 35 -5.25 18.17 -6.11
C PHE A 35 -4.47 19.47 -5.83
N GLY A 36 -3.72 19.51 -4.72
CA GLY A 36 -2.95 20.67 -4.31
C GLY A 36 -1.45 20.62 -4.67
N GLY A 37 -1.03 19.69 -5.52
CA GLY A 37 0.38 19.60 -5.95
C GLY A 37 1.35 19.15 -4.85
N SER A 38 0.87 18.71 -3.69
CA SER A 38 1.72 18.26 -2.59
C SER A 38 2.30 16.89 -2.86
N ALA A 39 3.50 16.63 -2.35
CA ALA A 39 4.09 15.31 -2.39
C ALA A 39 3.34 14.37 -1.44
N ILE A 40 2.95 13.20 -1.94
CA ILE A 40 2.35 12.11 -1.16
C ILE A 40 3.39 11.01 -1.06
N SER A 41 3.64 10.55 0.17
CA SER A 41 4.63 9.53 0.47
C SER A 41 3.95 8.30 1.04
N VAL A 42 4.24 7.13 0.45
CA VAL A 42 3.72 5.83 0.87
C VAL A 42 4.90 4.94 1.26
N THR A 43 4.86 4.36 2.45
CA THR A 43 5.89 3.41 2.89
C THR A 43 5.75 2.11 2.10
N VAL A 44 6.80 1.70 1.42
CA VAL A 44 6.84 0.53 0.52
C VAL A 44 7.82 -0.55 0.99
N ASN A 45 8.36 -0.42 2.21
CA ASN A 45 9.25 -1.42 2.80
C ASN A 45 8.98 -1.53 4.31
N SER A 46 9.27 -2.70 4.89
CA SER A 46 9.21 -2.94 6.33
C SER A 46 10.23 -2.12 7.14
N GLU A 47 11.34 -1.73 6.51
CA GLU A 47 12.30 -0.78 7.06
C GLU A 47 11.87 0.63 6.64
N ALA A 48 11.41 1.43 7.57
CA ALA A 48 10.80 2.77 7.36
C ALA A 48 11.62 3.77 6.51
N ALA A 49 12.78 3.36 5.99
CA ALA A 49 13.68 4.16 5.18
C ALA A 49 13.33 4.21 3.68
N SER A 50 12.42 3.38 3.19
CA SER A 50 12.08 3.33 1.75
C SER A 50 10.63 3.74 1.54
N ASN A 51 10.45 4.98 1.12
CA ASN A 51 9.15 5.53 0.76
C ASN A 51 9.06 5.71 -0.76
N PHE A 52 7.94 5.33 -1.34
CA PHE A 52 7.56 5.76 -2.68
C PHE A 52 6.85 7.11 -2.57
N SER A 53 7.44 8.16 -3.17
CA SER A 53 6.86 9.50 -3.18
C SER A 53 6.41 9.86 -4.58
N TYR A 54 5.23 10.43 -4.69
CA TYR A 54 4.72 11.00 -5.91
C TYR A 54 4.05 12.35 -5.62
N THR A 55 4.00 13.20 -6.63
CA THR A 55 3.36 14.52 -6.51
C THR A 55 1.90 14.37 -6.91
N ALA A 56 0.99 14.86 -6.07
CA ALA A 56 -0.42 15.00 -6.40
C ALA A 56 -0.62 15.92 -7.61
N ILE A 57 -1.72 15.74 -8.31
CA ILE A 57 -2.10 16.65 -9.40
C ILE A 57 -2.30 18.07 -8.82
N ASP A 58 -1.73 19.06 -9.48
CA ASP A 58 -1.91 20.47 -9.09
C ASP A 58 -2.93 21.14 -10.01
N LEU A 59 -4.19 21.17 -9.58
CA LEU A 59 -5.25 21.92 -10.28
C LEU A 59 -5.11 23.44 -10.12
N GLY A 60 -4.27 23.91 -9.19
CA GLY A 60 -3.88 25.33 -9.07
C GLY A 60 -2.77 25.74 -10.03
N SER A 61 -2.21 24.83 -10.83
CA SER A 61 -1.15 25.16 -11.79
C SER A 61 -1.62 26.14 -12.87
N ALA A 62 -0.69 26.89 -13.44
CA ALA A 62 -0.97 27.94 -14.41
C ALA A 62 -1.82 27.49 -15.61
N SER A 63 -1.68 26.26 -16.06
CA SER A 63 -2.47 25.75 -17.18
C SER A 63 -3.95 25.61 -16.86
N TYR A 64 -4.29 25.16 -15.64
CA TYR A 64 -5.69 25.03 -15.21
C TYR A 64 -6.29 26.36 -14.82
N THR A 65 -5.56 27.18 -14.06
CA THR A 65 -6.04 28.50 -13.63
C THR A 65 -6.23 29.47 -14.82
N ALA A 66 -5.38 29.38 -15.83
CA ALA A 66 -5.58 30.14 -17.07
C ALA A 66 -6.84 29.71 -17.81
N ALA A 67 -7.17 28.43 -17.82
CA ALA A 67 -8.38 27.92 -18.45
C ALA A 67 -9.63 28.34 -17.67
N THR A 68 -9.67 28.08 -16.35
CA THR A 68 -10.83 28.40 -15.51
C THR A 68 -11.06 29.89 -15.31
N GLY A 69 -10.03 30.72 -15.37
CA GLY A 69 -10.11 32.17 -15.29
C GLY A 69 -10.32 32.90 -16.64
N SER A 70 -10.45 32.16 -17.73
CA SER A 70 -10.72 32.75 -19.06
C SER A 70 -12.16 33.27 -19.17
N THR A 71 -12.41 34.21 -20.06
CA THR A 71 -13.74 34.76 -20.34
C THR A 71 -14.11 34.59 -21.82
N LEU A 72 -15.40 34.59 -22.14
CA LEU A 72 -15.90 34.45 -23.51
C LEU A 72 -16.57 35.72 -24.05
N THR A 73 -16.50 36.84 -23.32
CA THR A 73 -17.26 38.05 -23.58
C THR A 73 -16.94 38.71 -24.92
N THR A 74 -15.71 38.54 -25.44
CA THR A 74 -15.31 39.04 -26.76
C THR A 74 -14.77 37.93 -27.64
N THR A 75 -14.69 38.15 -28.94
CA THR A 75 -14.12 37.18 -29.90
C THR A 75 -12.65 36.85 -29.57
N THR A 76 -11.88 37.87 -29.16
CA THR A 76 -10.47 37.71 -28.78
C THR A 76 -10.35 36.89 -27.50
N ASN A 77 -11.17 37.21 -26.51
CA ASN A 77 -11.18 36.43 -25.25
C ASN A 77 -11.59 34.96 -25.48
N ALA A 78 -12.58 34.73 -26.30
CA ALA A 78 -13.00 33.41 -26.66
C ALA A 78 -11.89 32.59 -27.38
N ALA A 79 -11.12 33.23 -28.26
CA ALA A 79 -9.98 32.58 -28.90
C ALA A 79 -8.87 32.25 -27.90
N THR A 80 -8.60 33.14 -26.94
CA THR A 80 -7.65 32.94 -25.84
C THR A 80 -8.13 31.80 -24.92
N ALA A 81 -9.40 31.85 -24.52
CA ALA A 81 -10.03 30.80 -23.71
C ALA A 81 -9.89 29.40 -24.35
N LEU A 82 -10.17 29.34 -25.67
CA LEU A 82 -9.99 28.04 -26.42
C LEU A 82 -8.53 27.56 -26.37
N SER A 83 -7.56 28.47 -26.49
CA SER A 83 -6.13 28.09 -26.38
C SER A 83 -5.80 27.60 -24.97
N ASN A 84 -6.26 28.28 -23.92
CA ASN A 84 -6.04 27.94 -22.53
C ASN A 84 -6.70 26.58 -22.19
N VAL A 85 -7.93 26.34 -22.64
CA VAL A 85 -8.61 25.06 -22.44
C VAL A 85 -7.84 23.93 -23.14
N LYS A 86 -7.35 24.14 -24.37
CA LYS A 86 -6.50 23.13 -25.04
C LYS A 86 -5.22 22.83 -24.26
N ALA A 87 -4.57 23.86 -23.70
CA ALA A 87 -3.39 23.69 -22.86
C ALA A 87 -3.72 22.90 -21.58
N ALA A 88 -4.86 23.21 -20.94
CA ALA A 88 -5.32 22.48 -19.75
C ALA A 88 -5.65 21.01 -20.05
N VAL A 89 -6.28 20.72 -21.20
CA VAL A 89 -6.56 19.32 -21.64
C VAL A 89 -5.26 18.57 -21.88
N ASN A 90 -4.27 19.17 -22.54
CA ASN A 90 -2.96 18.55 -22.74
C ASN A 90 -2.26 18.28 -21.40
N ARG A 91 -2.33 19.23 -20.47
CA ARG A 91 -1.81 19.05 -19.12
C ARG A 91 -2.52 17.91 -18.40
N LEU A 92 -3.83 17.85 -18.46
CA LEU A 92 -4.63 16.77 -17.86
C LEU A 92 -4.23 15.40 -18.42
N ALA A 93 -3.97 15.30 -19.73
CA ALA A 93 -3.50 14.06 -20.34
C ALA A 93 -2.14 13.62 -19.76
N THR A 94 -1.22 14.57 -19.56
CA THR A 94 0.08 14.30 -18.91
C THR A 94 -0.09 13.88 -17.45
N ASP A 95 -0.92 14.58 -16.70
CA ASP A 95 -1.19 14.28 -15.29
C ASP A 95 -1.83 12.89 -15.14
N ARG A 96 -2.77 12.54 -16.00
CA ARG A 96 -3.36 11.18 -16.05
C ARG A 96 -2.32 10.11 -16.37
N ALA A 97 -1.40 10.36 -17.29
CA ALA A 97 -0.32 9.43 -17.59
C ALA A 97 0.60 9.22 -16.38
N THR A 98 0.93 10.31 -15.67
CA THR A 98 1.72 10.25 -14.43
C THR A 98 1.02 9.45 -13.33
N VAL A 99 -0.28 9.68 -13.13
CA VAL A 99 -1.07 8.89 -12.15
C VAL A 99 -1.10 7.41 -12.53
N GLY A 100 -1.28 7.10 -13.82
CA GLY A 100 -1.23 5.72 -14.32
C GLY A 100 0.12 5.04 -14.06
N ALA A 101 1.22 5.75 -14.30
CA ALA A 101 2.57 5.25 -13.99
C ALA A 101 2.76 5.02 -12.48
N ASN A 102 2.29 5.94 -11.65
CA ASN A 102 2.35 5.80 -10.19
C ASN A 102 1.50 4.61 -9.69
N GLN A 103 0.31 4.40 -10.26
CA GLN A 103 -0.51 3.22 -9.96
C GLN A 103 0.20 1.92 -10.34
N ALA A 104 0.82 1.87 -11.51
CA ALA A 104 1.59 0.69 -11.92
C ALA A 104 2.76 0.42 -10.97
N ALA A 105 3.49 1.46 -10.55
CA ALA A 105 4.57 1.33 -9.58
C ALA A 105 4.05 0.83 -8.21
N LEU A 106 2.94 1.36 -7.72
CA LEU A 106 2.34 0.91 -6.45
C LEU A 106 1.89 -0.56 -6.52
N ASN A 107 1.33 -1.01 -7.64
CA ASN A 107 0.98 -2.41 -7.85
C ASN A 107 2.23 -3.32 -7.80
N MET A 108 3.33 -2.91 -8.42
CA MET A 108 4.60 -3.65 -8.35
C MET A 108 5.13 -3.74 -6.91
N TYR A 109 5.08 -2.65 -6.15
CA TYR A 109 5.44 -2.68 -4.72
C TYR A 109 4.52 -3.58 -3.90
N GLN A 110 3.23 -3.57 -4.18
CA GLN A 110 2.26 -4.46 -3.51
C GLN A 110 2.59 -5.93 -3.76
N GLU A 111 2.90 -6.30 -5.00
CA GLU A 111 3.32 -7.66 -5.34
C GLU A 111 4.63 -8.05 -4.63
N GLN A 112 5.62 -7.16 -4.64
CA GLN A 112 6.89 -7.38 -3.95
C GLN A 112 6.72 -7.54 -2.43
N LEU A 113 5.87 -6.72 -1.82
CA LEU A 113 5.54 -6.84 -0.40
C LEU A 113 4.80 -8.15 -0.09
N GLY A 114 3.94 -8.61 -1.00
CA GLY A 114 3.29 -9.92 -0.92
C GLY A 114 4.32 -11.06 -0.84
N VAL A 115 5.25 -11.10 -1.79
CA VAL A 115 6.34 -12.10 -1.80
C VAL A 115 7.22 -12.01 -0.55
N SER A 116 7.55 -10.80 -0.12
CA SER A 116 8.34 -10.57 1.10
C SER A 116 7.62 -11.08 2.35
N LYS A 117 6.32 -10.81 2.47
CA LYS A 117 5.48 -11.30 3.56
C LYS A 117 5.44 -12.83 3.60
N ASP A 118 5.29 -13.48 2.46
CA ASP A 118 5.24 -14.95 2.38
C ASP A 118 6.59 -15.57 2.76
N ASN A 119 7.70 -14.98 2.30
CA ASN A 119 9.04 -15.41 2.68
C ASN A 119 9.30 -15.23 4.18
N LEU A 120 8.91 -14.10 4.75
CA LEU A 120 9.03 -13.85 6.20
C LEU A 120 8.14 -14.78 7.01
N SER A 121 6.94 -15.08 6.53
CA SER A 121 6.04 -16.05 7.17
C SER A 121 6.64 -17.47 7.16
N ALA A 122 7.20 -17.90 6.02
CA ALA A 122 7.88 -19.17 5.91
C ALA A 122 9.14 -19.26 6.80
N ALA A 123 9.91 -18.19 6.89
CA ALA A 123 11.06 -18.10 7.78
C ALA A 123 10.65 -18.15 9.26
N ALA A 124 9.60 -17.42 9.62
CA ALA A 124 9.05 -17.43 10.98
C ALA A 124 8.53 -18.83 11.38
N SER A 125 7.85 -19.51 10.44
CA SER A 125 7.40 -20.90 10.65
C SER A 125 8.59 -21.83 10.89
N ARG A 126 9.66 -21.75 10.07
CA ARG A 126 10.87 -22.57 10.27
C ARG A 126 11.58 -22.34 11.61
N ILE A 127 11.43 -21.16 12.20
CA ILE A 127 12.02 -20.81 13.50
C ILE A 127 11.10 -21.24 14.65
N LYS A 128 9.79 -21.06 14.49
CA LYS A 128 8.80 -21.26 15.55
C LYS A 128 8.26 -22.68 15.59
N ASP A 129 8.13 -23.33 14.42
CA ASP A 129 7.50 -24.62 14.35
C ASP A 129 8.51 -25.70 14.70
N VAL A 130 8.15 -26.52 15.68
CA VAL A 130 8.93 -27.69 16.09
C VAL A 130 8.91 -28.72 14.96
N ASN A 131 10.07 -29.27 14.62
CA ASN A 131 10.12 -30.44 13.76
C ASN A 131 9.47 -31.63 14.50
N VAL A 132 8.23 -31.93 14.16
CA VAL A 132 7.40 -32.93 14.82
C VAL A 132 8.08 -34.32 14.77
N ALA A 133 8.84 -34.64 13.72
CA ALA A 133 9.54 -35.91 13.59
C ALA A 133 10.68 -36.01 14.61
N ASP A 134 11.49 -34.96 14.78
CA ASP A 134 12.59 -34.95 15.76
C ASP A 134 12.04 -34.94 17.18
N GLU A 135 11.00 -34.19 17.46
CA GLU A 135 10.39 -34.11 18.79
C GLU A 135 9.69 -35.45 19.17
N SER A 136 8.99 -36.06 18.21
CA SER A 136 8.39 -37.39 18.43
C SER A 136 9.45 -38.44 18.72
N THR A 137 10.61 -38.40 18.05
CA THR A 137 11.73 -39.30 18.29
C THR A 137 12.34 -39.09 19.67
N ASN A 138 12.51 -37.81 20.06
CA ASN A 138 12.98 -37.46 21.39
C ASN A 138 12.01 -37.91 22.49
N PHE A 139 10.72 -37.70 22.29
CA PHE A 139 9.67 -38.14 23.19
C PHE A 139 9.66 -39.67 23.36
N ALA A 140 9.73 -40.40 22.25
CA ALA A 140 9.82 -41.86 22.29
C ALA A 140 11.08 -42.34 23.06
N ARG A 141 12.22 -41.70 22.79
CA ARG A 141 13.49 -42.05 23.48
C ARG A 141 13.40 -41.79 25.01
N TYR A 142 12.84 -40.66 25.44
CA TYR A 142 12.64 -40.40 26.84
C TYR A 142 11.65 -41.36 27.50
N ASN A 143 10.58 -41.76 26.83
CA ASN A 143 9.66 -42.78 27.32
C ASN A 143 10.34 -44.15 27.51
N ILE A 144 11.15 -44.58 26.55
CA ILE A 144 11.92 -45.79 26.65
C ILE A 144 12.91 -45.71 27.84
N LEU A 145 13.61 -44.62 27.99
CA LEU A 145 14.54 -44.40 29.13
C LEU A 145 13.83 -44.45 30.48
N VAL A 146 12.65 -43.87 30.60
CA VAL A 146 11.84 -43.93 31.84
C VAL A 146 11.40 -45.36 32.11
N GLN A 147 10.88 -46.09 31.09
CA GLN A 147 10.46 -47.48 31.25
C GLN A 147 11.64 -48.38 31.58
N ALA A 148 12.76 -48.22 30.90
CA ALA A 148 13.97 -49.00 31.20
C ALA A 148 14.51 -48.67 32.60
N GLY A 149 14.52 -47.40 32.99
CA GLY A 149 14.94 -46.96 34.32
C GLY A 149 14.07 -47.56 35.45
N THR A 150 12.76 -47.53 35.28
CA THR A 150 11.85 -48.16 36.27
C THR A 150 12.00 -49.67 36.33
N ALA A 151 12.19 -50.36 35.20
CA ALA A 151 12.46 -51.77 35.17
C ALA A 151 13.80 -52.15 35.85
N MET A 152 14.86 -51.36 35.58
CA MET A 152 16.18 -51.55 36.23
C MET A 152 16.12 -51.29 37.73
N LEU A 153 15.37 -50.27 38.18
CA LEU A 153 15.13 -50.01 39.59
C LEU A 153 14.38 -51.17 40.28
N ALA A 154 13.36 -51.72 39.62
CA ALA A 154 12.65 -52.88 40.13
C ALA A 154 13.56 -54.11 40.24
N GLN A 155 14.41 -54.31 39.25
CA GLN A 155 15.42 -55.40 39.26
C GLN A 155 16.48 -55.20 40.33
N ALA A 156 16.98 -53.97 40.49
CA ALA A 156 17.95 -53.64 41.53
C ALA A 156 17.39 -53.82 42.94
N ASN A 157 16.11 -53.52 43.16
CA ASN A 157 15.43 -53.76 44.43
C ASN A 157 15.13 -55.27 44.69
N ALA A 158 14.98 -56.07 43.65
CA ALA A 158 14.78 -57.54 43.79
C ALA A 158 16.08 -58.30 44.10
N SER A 159 17.25 -57.75 43.69
CA SER A 159 18.55 -58.41 43.90
C SER A 159 18.90 -58.59 45.41
N PRO A 160 18.76 -57.66 46.32
CA PRO A 160 18.99 -57.86 47.74
C PRO A 160 18.02 -58.78 48.40
N GLN A 161 16.76 -58.81 47.92
CA GLN A 161 15.77 -59.76 48.46
C GLN A 161 16.10 -61.22 48.06
N SER A 162 16.67 -61.46 46.89
CA SER A 162 17.14 -62.78 46.48
C SER A 162 18.35 -63.20 47.30
N ALA A 163 19.26 -62.33 47.63
CA ALA A 163 20.39 -62.56 48.52
C ALA A 163 19.96 -62.95 49.97
N LEU A 164 18.96 -62.24 50.48
CA LEU A 164 18.36 -62.55 51.80
C LEU A 164 17.68 -63.89 51.84
N ARG A 165 17.05 -64.30 50.72
CA ARG A 165 16.43 -65.66 50.62
C ARG A 165 17.43 -66.80 50.52
N LEU A 166 18.68 -66.50 50.14
CA LEU A 166 19.75 -67.56 50.10
C LEU A 166 20.51 -67.66 51.43
N LEU A 167 20.37 -66.72 52.31
CA LEU A 167 21.04 -66.65 53.61
C LEU A 167 20.15 -67.09 54.79
N GLY A 168 18.88 -67.25 54.59
CA GLY A 168 17.89 -67.67 55.55
C GLY A 168 17.03 -68.81 55.05
#